data_1a1f488e2c37e73d1fdb0a3a832b0b94
#
_entry.id   1a1f488e2c37e73d1fdb0a3a832b0b94
#
_cell.length_a   1.000
_cell.length_b   1.000
_cell.length_c   1.000
_cell.angle_alpha   90.00
_cell.angle_beta   90.00
_cell.angle_gamma   90.00
#
_symmetry.space_group_name_H-M   'P 1'
#
loop_
_entity.id
_entity.type
_entity.pdbx_description
1 polymer ?
#
loop_
_entity_poly.entity_id
_entity_poly.type
_entity_poly.pdbx_seq_one_letter_code
_entity_poly.pdbx_strand_id
1 'polypeptide(L)'
;LRMLGYKLSSYKAKKEAVQVFRKVAELREEEPQSFRDLGLALADDAQYNEAVKTLYKVVTGMWNSRFGDVQLVTMNDINSLIARHKGINTSYIDKRLLKKEPVDVRVVLSWDTDNCDMDLWVTDPKNEECYYSNKLTYLGGKISEDVTQGYGPEEFMLKKAVKGKYKVQVDYFGTSSQKQLMPVSLRIIFYTHYGTPQQKQQETTVRLSNAKEVIEVGTFEF
;
A
#
# COMPACT_ATOMS: atom_id res chain seq x y z
N LEU A 1 15.94 -6.64 -4.64
CA LEU A 1 15.23 -6.35 -5.90
C LEU A 1 14.02 -5.44 -5.66
N ARG A 2 13.13 -5.71 -4.66
CA ARG A 2 11.92 -4.89 -4.40
C ARG A 2 12.25 -3.41 -4.25
N MET A 3 13.27 -3.07 -3.46
CA MET A 3 13.75 -1.69 -3.31
C MET A 3 14.19 -1.05 -4.64
N LEU A 4 14.86 -1.81 -5.51
CA LEU A 4 15.20 -1.31 -6.85
C LEU A 4 13.93 -0.98 -7.64
N GLY A 5 12.92 -1.84 -7.60
CA GLY A 5 11.63 -1.58 -8.22
C GLY A 5 10.96 -0.30 -7.70
N TYR A 6 10.93 -0.08 -6.38
CA TYR A 6 10.41 1.16 -5.79
C TYR A 6 11.18 2.40 -6.24
N LYS A 7 12.51 2.34 -6.29
CA LYS A 7 13.34 3.45 -6.81
C LYS A 7 13.07 3.74 -8.27
N LEU A 8 12.99 2.71 -9.11
CA LEU A 8 12.65 2.87 -10.53
C LEU A 8 11.26 3.51 -10.71
N SER A 9 10.26 3.07 -9.94
CA SER A 9 8.92 3.68 -9.93
C SER A 9 8.99 5.16 -9.55
N SER A 10 9.73 5.52 -8.49
CA SER A 10 9.86 6.91 -8.04
C SER A 10 10.55 7.82 -9.08
N TYR A 11 11.49 7.29 -9.85
CA TYR A 11 12.12 7.97 -10.99
C TYR A 11 11.32 7.88 -12.29
N LYS A 12 10.12 7.29 -12.25
CA LYS A 12 9.23 7.10 -13.41
C LYS A 12 9.87 6.27 -14.56
N ALA A 13 10.83 5.43 -14.22
CA ALA A 13 11.37 4.38 -15.09
C ALA A 13 10.41 3.17 -15.10
N LYS A 14 9.24 3.37 -15.71
CA LYS A 14 8.06 2.50 -15.57
C LYS A 14 8.29 1.11 -16.12
N LYS A 15 8.87 1.02 -17.32
CA LYS A 15 9.14 -0.27 -17.97
C LYS A 15 10.16 -1.10 -17.20
N GLU A 16 11.21 -0.46 -16.72
CA GLU A 16 12.25 -1.09 -15.92
C GLU A 16 11.68 -1.54 -14.56
N ALA A 17 10.81 -0.74 -13.95
CA ALA A 17 10.11 -1.11 -12.73
C ALA A 17 9.25 -2.38 -12.94
N VAL A 18 8.49 -2.46 -14.04
CA VAL A 18 7.73 -3.66 -14.40
C VAL A 18 8.63 -4.89 -14.52
N GLN A 19 9.78 -4.77 -15.21
CA GLN A 19 10.72 -5.89 -15.36
C GLN A 19 11.25 -6.37 -14.01
N VAL A 20 11.63 -5.44 -13.13
CA VAL A 20 12.13 -5.77 -11.79
C VAL A 20 11.05 -6.43 -10.93
N PHE A 21 9.83 -5.87 -10.89
CA PHE A 21 8.74 -6.46 -10.11
C PHE A 21 8.24 -7.78 -10.68
N ARG A 22 8.31 -7.99 -11.99
CA ARG A 22 8.05 -9.31 -12.60
C ARG A 22 9.04 -10.34 -12.06
N LYS A 23 10.32 -9.98 -11.98
CA LYS A 23 11.34 -10.86 -11.40
C LYS A 23 11.14 -11.09 -9.90
N VAL A 24 10.68 -10.07 -9.15
CA VAL A 24 10.33 -10.24 -7.74
C VAL A 24 9.17 -11.23 -7.57
N ALA A 25 8.12 -11.11 -8.39
CA ALA A 25 6.98 -12.03 -8.36
C ALA A 25 7.34 -13.48 -8.72
N GLU A 26 8.26 -13.67 -9.68
CA GLU A 26 8.80 -15.00 -10.02
C GLU A 26 9.61 -15.63 -8.89
N LEU A 27 10.40 -14.81 -8.16
CA LEU A 27 11.28 -15.31 -7.10
C LEU A 27 10.57 -15.50 -5.75
N ARG A 28 9.35 -14.94 -5.61
CA ARG A 28 8.57 -14.93 -4.37
C ARG A 28 7.09 -15.11 -4.68
N GLU A 29 6.78 -16.26 -5.27
CA GLU A 29 5.42 -16.61 -5.68
C GLU A 29 4.46 -16.79 -4.50
N GLU A 30 5.00 -17.10 -3.33
CA GLU A 30 4.25 -17.24 -2.08
C GLU A 30 3.89 -15.91 -1.39
N GLU A 31 4.41 -14.79 -1.91
CA GLU A 31 4.27 -13.47 -1.32
C GLU A 31 3.27 -12.61 -2.12
N PRO A 32 2.04 -12.37 -1.61
CA PRO A 32 1.02 -11.62 -2.34
C PRO A 32 1.45 -10.19 -2.69
N GLN A 33 2.24 -9.53 -1.82
CA GLN A 33 2.76 -8.20 -2.08
C GLN A 33 3.65 -8.16 -3.34
N SER A 34 4.30 -9.27 -3.74
CA SER A 34 5.09 -9.33 -4.97
C SER A 34 4.23 -9.14 -6.22
N PHE A 35 3.05 -9.75 -6.24
CA PHE A 35 2.07 -9.57 -7.34
C PHE A 35 1.38 -8.21 -7.26
N ARG A 36 1.13 -7.69 -6.05
CA ARG A 36 0.58 -6.34 -5.89
C ARG A 36 1.56 -5.29 -6.40
N ASP A 37 2.84 -5.37 -6.06
CA ASP A 37 3.88 -4.48 -6.59
C ASP A 37 3.96 -4.51 -8.11
N LEU A 38 3.93 -5.72 -8.71
CA LEU A 38 3.90 -5.89 -10.18
C LEU A 38 2.65 -5.27 -10.80
N GLY A 39 1.48 -5.52 -10.21
CA GLY A 39 0.22 -4.99 -10.72
C GLY A 39 0.17 -3.46 -10.68
N LEU A 40 0.67 -2.84 -9.62
CA LEU A 40 0.78 -1.38 -9.52
C LEU A 40 1.78 -0.81 -10.54
N ALA A 41 2.93 -1.46 -10.74
CA ALA A 41 3.91 -1.04 -11.75
C ALA A 41 3.36 -1.14 -13.18
N LEU A 42 2.60 -2.20 -13.48
CA LEU A 42 1.89 -2.35 -14.76
C LEU A 42 0.85 -1.24 -14.95
N ALA A 43 0.13 -0.86 -13.91
CA ALA A 43 -0.82 0.25 -13.96
C ALA A 43 -0.12 1.60 -14.23
N ASP A 44 1.02 1.84 -13.60
CA ASP A 44 1.85 3.03 -13.82
C ASP A 44 2.37 3.08 -15.28
N ASP A 45 2.66 1.94 -15.89
CA ASP A 45 3.06 1.81 -17.30
C ASP A 45 1.84 1.75 -18.27
N ALA A 46 0.64 2.08 -17.78
CA ALA A 46 -0.61 2.09 -18.55
C ALA A 46 -1.04 0.72 -19.12
N GLN A 47 -0.51 -0.39 -18.62
CA GLN A 47 -0.89 -1.75 -18.98
C GLN A 47 -2.08 -2.23 -18.13
N TYR A 48 -3.20 -1.48 -18.15
CA TYR A 48 -4.29 -1.62 -17.17
C TYR A 48 -4.96 -3.00 -17.14
N ASN A 49 -5.13 -3.67 -18.28
CA ASN A 49 -5.72 -5.00 -18.31
C ASN A 49 -4.83 -6.06 -17.65
N GLU A 50 -3.53 -6.00 -17.91
CA GLU A 50 -2.56 -6.90 -17.25
C GLU A 50 -2.42 -6.56 -15.75
N ALA A 51 -2.41 -5.27 -15.42
CA ALA A 51 -2.39 -4.78 -14.05
C ALA A 51 -3.55 -5.36 -13.23
N VAL A 52 -4.79 -5.19 -13.70
CA VAL A 52 -5.98 -5.67 -12.98
C VAL A 52 -5.98 -7.21 -12.91
N LYS A 53 -5.58 -7.92 -13.96
CA LYS A 53 -5.45 -9.37 -13.93
C LYS A 53 -4.42 -9.85 -12.90
N THR A 54 -3.29 -9.15 -12.81
CA THR A 54 -2.22 -9.47 -11.85
C THR A 54 -2.66 -9.18 -10.42
N LEU A 55 -3.29 -8.03 -10.17
CA LEU A 55 -3.86 -7.68 -8.86
C LEU A 55 -4.97 -8.65 -8.45
N TYR A 56 -5.80 -9.10 -9.40
CA TYR A 56 -6.88 -10.04 -9.08
C TYR A 56 -6.38 -11.42 -8.65
N LYS A 57 -5.17 -11.83 -9.05
CA LYS A 57 -4.50 -13.03 -8.49
C LYS A 57 -4.27 -12.89 -6.99
N VAL A 58 -3.93 -11.68 -6.50
CA VAL A 58 -3.79 -11.43 -5.08
C VAL A 58 -5.13 -11.60 -4.37
N VAL A 59 -6.20 -11.03 -4.93
CA VAL A 59 -7.54 -11.07 -4.34
C VAL A 59 -8.10 -12.50 -4.23
N THR A 60 -7.82 -13.35 -5.22
CA THR A 60 -8.36 -14.72 -5.29
C THR A 60 -7.39 -15.79 -4.80
N GLY A 61 -6.15 -15.44 -4.51
CA GLY A 61 -5.13 -16.37 -4.03
C GLY A 61 -5.41 -16.87 -2.62
N MET A 62 -4.96 -18.08 -2.34
CA MET A 62 -4.94 -18.64 -0.99
C MET A 62 -3.57 -18.33 -0.37
N TRP A 63 -3.53 -17.26 0.41
CA TRP A 63 -2.32 -16.80 1.05
C TRP A 63 -2.25 -17.23 2.51
N ASN A 64 -1.04 -17.25 3.06
CA ASN A 64 -0.85 -17.48 4.48
C ASN A 64 -1.54 -16.35 5.29
N SER A 65 -2.16 -16.69 6.42
CA SER A 65 -2.90 -15.74 7.27
C SER A 65 -2.04 -14.59 7.82
N ARG A 66 -0.73 -14.71 7.79
CA ARG A 66 0.22 -13.66 8.19
C ARG A 66 0.14 -12.39 7.31
N PHE A 67 -0.50 -12.46 6.14
CA PHE A 67 -0.58 -11.32 5.21
C PHE A 67 -1.80 -10.42 5.41
N GLY A 68 -2.53 -10.59 6.52
CA GLY A 68 -3.61 -9.70 6.93
C GLY A 68 -4.58 -9.34 5.81
N ASP A 69 -4.85 -8.04 5.66
CA ASP A 69 -5.83 -7.47 4.73
C ASP A 69 -5.31 -7.28 3.28
N VAL A 70 -4.21 -7.90 2.88
CA VAL A 70 -3.60 -7.67 1.54
C VAL A 70 -4.58 -7.84 0.39
N GLN A 71 -5.53 -8.79 0.50
CA GLN A 71 -6.57 -9.03 -0.51
C GLN A 71 -7.53 -7.85 -0.59
N LEU A 72 -7.96 -7.30 0.55
CA LEU A 72 -8.85 -6.14 0.63
C LEU A 72 -8.16 -4.88 0.10
N VAL A 73 -6.94 -4.61 0.54
CA VAL A 73 -6.12 -3.48 0.07
C VAL A 73 -5.92 -3.54 -1.44
N THR A 74 -5.65 -4.73 -1.97
CA THR A 74 -5.49 -4.94 -3.42
C THR A 74 -6.81 -4.78 -4.18
N MET A 75 -7.94 -5.16 -3.59
CA MET A 75 -9.25 -4.93 -4.23
C MET A 75 -9.59 -3.44 -4.32
N ASN A 76 -9.17 -2.63 -3.32
CA ASN A 76 -9.26 -1.18 -3.40
C ASN A 76 -8.42 -0.62 -4.56
N ASP A 77 -7.22 -1.17 -4.81
CA ASP A 77 -6.39 -0.79 -5.98
C ASP A 77 -7.11 -1.10 -7.30
N ILE A 78 -7.69 -2.29 -7.44
CA ILE A 78 -8.45 -2.69 -8.63
C ILE A 78 -9.64 -1.76 -8.86
N ASN A 79 -10.45 -1.51 -7.84
CA ASN A 79 -11.63 -0.65 -7.94
C ASN A 79 -11.26 0.79 -8.35
N SER A 80 -10.16 1.31 -7.80
CA SER A 80 -9.64 2.62 -8.19
C SER A 80 -9.20 2.67 -9.66
N LEU A 81 -8.50 1.64 -10.14
CA LEU A 81 -8.08 1.56 -11.55
C LEU A 81 -9.29 1.52 -12.49
N ILE A 82 -10.27 0.68 -12.20
CA ILE A 82 -11.50 0.56 -13.00
C ILE A 82 -12.31 1.87 -13.00
N ALA A 83 -12.37 2.57 -11.87
CA ALA A 83 -13.08 3.85 -11.78
C ALA A 83 -12.43 4.96 -12.62
N ARG A 84 -11.11 4.94 -12.78
CA ARG A 84 -10.34 5.99 -13.45
C ARG A 84 -10.03 5.70 -14.91
N HIS A 85 -10.03 4.44 -15.33
CA HIS A 85 -9.62 4.04 -16.69
C HIS A 85 -10.73 3.24 -17.36
N LYS A 86 -11.17 3.71 -18.53
CA LYS A 86 -12.19 3.02 -19.33
C LYS A 86 -11.59 1.86 -20.11
N GLY A 87 -12.42 0.86 -20.42
CA GLY A 87 -12.04 -0.25 -21.31
C GLY A 87 -11.27 -1.38 -20.62
N ILE A 88 -11.17 -1.37 -19.30
CA ILE A 88 -10.60 -2.51 -18.56
C ILE A 88 -11.59 -3.67 -18.61
N ASN A 89 -11.09 -4.85 -19.01
CA ASN A 89 -11.89 -6.07 -18.97
C ASN A 89 -12.08 -6.55 -17.54
N THR A 90 -13.32 -6.57 -17.08
CA THR A 90 -13.71 -7.00 -15.72
C THR A 90 -14.58 -8.26 -15.75
N SER A 91 -14.74 -8.92 -16.89
CA SER A 91 -15.68 -10.06 -17.07
C SER A 91 -15.38 -11.26 -16.16
N TYR A 92 -14.14 -11.41 -15.75
CA TYR A 92 -13.67 -12.48 -14.87
C TYR A 92 -13.69 -12.11 -13.35
N ILE A 93 -14.02 -10.86 -13.02
CA ILE A 93 -14.11 -10.39 -11.62
C ILE A 93 -15.52 -10.62 -11.11
N ASP A 94 -15.63 -11.15 -9.90
CA ASP A 94 -16.93 -11.27 -9.22
C ASP A 94 -17.55 -9.87 -9.06
N LYS A 95 -18.75 -9.68 -9.61
CA LYS A 95 -19.44 -8.39 -9.63
C LYS A 95 -19.71 -7.84 -8.21
N ARG A 96 -19.79 -8.70 -7.19
CA ARG A 96 -19.94 -8.29 -5.79
C ARG A 96 -18.73 -7.53 -5.24
N LEU A 97 -17.56 -7.74 -5.83
CA LEU A 97 -16.30 -7.07 -5.47
C LEU A 97 -16.13 -5.74 -6.17
N LEU A 98 -16.84 -5.50 -7.28
CA LEU A 98 -16.75 -4.26 -8.04
C LEU A 98 -17.55 -3.16 -7.35
N LYS A 99 -16.84 -2.22 -6.72
CA LYS A 99 -17.44 -1.11 -5.99
C LYS A 99 -16.85 0.23 -6.42
N LYS A 100 -17.68 1.27 -6.36
CA LYS A 100 -17.26 2.66 -6.52
C LYS A 100 -17.29 3.32 -5.15
N GLU A 101 -16.22 3.21 -4.43
CA GLU A 101 -16.10 3.78 -3.10
C GLU A 101 -14.91 4.77 -3.06
N PRO A 102 -15.09 6.00 -3.57
CA PRO A 102 -14.04 7.00 -3.47
C PRO A 102 -13.79 7.36 -2.02
N VAL A 103 -12.53 7.59 -1.69
CA VAL A 103 -12.10 8.09 -0.39
C VAL A 103 -11.28 9.36 -0.57
N ASP A 104 -11.44 10.29 0.36
CA ASP A 104 -10.74 11.58 0.29
C ASP A 104 -9.25 11.41 0.57
N VAL A 105 -8.91 10.54 1.51
CA VAL A 105 -7.52 10.27 1.91
C VAL A 105 -7.29 8.77 1.99
N ARG A 106 -6.18 8.34 1.40
CA ARG A 106 -5.63 6.98 1.54
C ARG A 106 -4.13 7.07 1.73
N VAL A 107 -3.59 6.33 2.68
CA VAL A 107 -2.15 6.15 2.89
C VAL A 107 -1.83 4.67 2.85
N VAL A 108 -0.81 4.28 2.12
CA VAL A 108 -0.37 2.88 2.03
C VAL A 108 1.11 2.80 2.34
N LEU A 109 1.45 1.98 3.32
CA LEU A 109 2.80 1.63 3.71
C LEU A 109 3.15 0.25 3.17
N SER A 110 4.35 0.09 2.60
CA SER A 110 4.93 -1.21 2.23
C SER A 110 6.44 -1.17 2.51
N TRP A 111 7.05 -2.34 2.69
CA TRP A 111 8.49 -2.42 2.99
C TRP A 111 9.19 -3.56 2.24
N ASP A 112 10.52 -3.58 2.26
CA ASP A 112 11.34 -4.47 1.43
C ASP A 112 11.95 -5.67 2.17
N THR A 113 11.65 -5.84 3.46
CA THR A 113 12.25 -6.88 4.32
C THR A 113 11.16 -7.69 5.01
N ASP A 114 11.25 -9.01 4.96
CA ASP A 114 10.35 -9.93 5.67
C ASP A 114 10.64 -9.96 7.18
N ASN A 115 9.68 -10.47 7.95
CA ASN A 115 9.76 -10.61 9.42
C ASN A 115 10.05 -9.29 10.15
N CYS A 116 9.58 -8.20 9.59
CA CYS A 116 9.63 -6.86 10.17
C CYS A 116 8.23 -6.39 10.51
N ASP A 117 8.09 -5.85 11.69
CA ASP A 117 6.88 -5.26 12.22
C ASP A 117 6.95 -3.75 12.06
N MET A 118 6.09 -3.22 11.19
CA MET A 118 6.06 -1.82 10.77
C MET A 118 4.66 -1.28 10.89
N ASP A 119 4.42 -0.45 11.87
CA ASP A 119 3.10 0.13 12.16
C ASP A 119 2.90 1.47 11.47
N LEU A 120 1.83 1.58 10.69
CA LEU A 120 1.37 2.85 10.14
C LEU A 120 0.54 3.62 11.16
N TRP A 121 0.92 4.86 11.41
CA TRP A 121 0.19 5.78 12.26
C TRP A 121 -0.22 7.01 11.46
N VAL A 122 -1.50 7.38 11.53
CA VAL A 122 -2.01 8.60 10.89
C VAL A 122 -2.76 9.45 11.91
N THR A 123 -2.24 10.65 12.16
CA THR A 123 -2.90 11.64 13.03
C THR A 123 -3.72 12.60 12.17
N ASP A 124 -4.98 12.75 12.48
CA ASP A 124 -5.90 13.64 11.79
C ASP A 124 -5.79 15.11 12.28
N PRO A 125 -6.45 16.09 11.61
CA PRO A 125 -6.43 17.49 12.02
C PRO A 125 -7.11 17.78 13.38
N LYS A 126 -7.76 16.80 13.99
CA LYS A 126 -8.31 16.87 15.35
C LYS A 126 -7.38 16.28 16.40
N ASN A 127 -6.15 15.89 15.98
CA ASN A 127 -5.12 15.25 16.81
C ASN A 127 -5.52 13.84 17.29
N GLU A 128 -6.43 13.17 16.58
CA GLU A 128 -6.70 11.76 16.86
C GLU A 128 -5.80 10.87 15.99
N GLU A 129 -5.17 9.88 16.62
CA GLU A 129 -4.27 8.94 15.99
C GLU A 129 -5.01 7.65 15.61
N CYS A 130 -4.87 7.23 14.34
CA CYS A 130 -5.32 5.96 13.83
C CYS A 130 -4.11 5.04 13.67
N TYR A 131 -4.10 3.90 14.36
CA TYR A 131 -3.02 2.92 14.39
C TYR A 131 -3.53 1.55 14.86
N TYR A 132 -2.69 0.53 14.96
CA TYR A 132 -3.09 -0.85 15.29
C TYR A 132 -3.99 -0.99 16.54
N SER A 133 -3.84 -0.12 17.54
CA SER A 133 -4.62 -0.15 18.79
C SER A 133 -5.85 0.78 18.76
N ASN A 134 -5.91 1.73 17.85
CA ASN A 134 -7.07 2.60 17.59
C ASN A 134 -7.42 2.56 16.10
N LYS A 135 -8.01 1.44 15.67
CA LYS A 135 -8.24 1.14 14.24
C LYS A 135 -9.33 1.96 13.57
N LEU A 136 -10.15 2.70 14.34
CA LEU A 136 -11.26 3.49 13.82
C LEU A 136 -11.36 4.82 14.60
N THR A 137 -11.09 5.93 13.93
CA THR A 137 -11.18 7.26 14.55
C THR A 137 -12.60 7.84 14.51
N TYR A 138 -12.84 8.84 15.34
CA TYR A 138 -14.12 9.57 15.38
C TYR A 138 -14.50 10.18 14.02
N LEU A 139 -13.53 10.66 13.23
CA LEU A 139 -13.75 11.17 11.88
C LEU A 139 -13.98 10.05 10.85
N GLY A 140 -13.89 8.79 11.23
CA GLY A 140 -14.07 7.63 10.37
C GLY A 140 -12.80 7.21 9.61
N GLY A 141 -11.64 7.68 10.04
CA GLY A 141 -10.35 7.12 9.61
C GLY A 141 -10.24 5.67 10.05
N LYS A 142 -9.85 4.79 9.14
CA LYS A 142 -9.72 3.36 9.39
C LYS A 142 -8.37 2.86 8.93
N ILE A 143 -7.70 2.03 9.75
CA ILE A 143 -6.50 1.31 9.40
C ILE A 143 -6.80 -0.17 9.14
N SER A 144 -6.00 -0.79 8.27
CA SER A 144 -6.05 -2.24 7.99
C SER A 144 -5.61 -3.07 9.20
N GLU A 145 -5.68 -4.39 9.05
CA GLU A 145 -5.04 -5.29 10.02
C GLU A 145 -3.53 -5.06 10.04
N ASP A 146 -2.99 -5.21 11.23
CA ASP A 146 -1.56 -5.13 11.53
C ASP A 146 -0.81 -6.29 10.85
N VAL A 147 0.29 -5.97 10.17
CA VAL A 147 1.13 -6.93 9.44
C VAL A 147 2.49 -7.07 10.12
N THR A 148 2.58 -7.96 11.09
CA THR A 148 3.81 -8.22 11.87
C THR A 148 4.86 -9.06 11.13
N GLN A 149 4.51 -9.62 9.96
CA GLN A 149 5.38 -10.42 9.10
C GLN A 149 5.03 -10.22 7.63
N GLY A 150 6.01 -10.28 6.74
CA GLY A 150 5.82 -10.04 5.31
C GLY A 150 6.33 -8.67 4.89
N TYR A 151 5.72 -8.09 3.89
CA TYR A 151 6.15 -6.84 3.24
C TYR A 151 5.07 -5.76 3.28
N GLY A 152 4.12 -5.89 4.21
CA GLY A 152 2.88 -5.13 4.18
C GLY A 152 1.87 -5.72 3.18
N PRO A 153 0.90 -4.92 2.73
CA PRO A 153 0.77 -3.50 3.02
C PRO A 153 -0.01 -3.22 4.30
N GLU A 154 0.24 -2.06 4.91
CA GLU A 154 -0.71 -1.43 5.81
C GLU A 154 -1.38 -0.24 5.12
N GLU A 155 -2.68 -0.07 5.38
CA GLU A 155 -3.50 0.91 4.70
C GLU A 155 -4.33 1.73 5.68
N PHE A 156 -4.23 3.05 5.58
CA PHE A 156 -5.19 3.97 6.19
C PHE A 156 -6.13 4.52 5.13
N MET A 157 -7.42 4.59 5.45
CA MET A 157 -8.44 5.22 4.61
C MET A 157 -9.35 6.14 5.41
N LEU A 158 -9.69 7.29 4.81
CA LEU A 158 -10.69 8.21 5.34
C LEU A 158 -11.63 8.65 4.21
N LYS A 159 -12.90 8.26 4.35
CA LYS A 159 -13.91 8.46 3.29
C LYS A 159 -14.29 9.92 3.10
N LYS A 160 -14.39 10.69 4.20
CA LYS A 160 -14.71 12.11 4.19
C LYS A 160 -13.72 12.86 5.08
N ALA A 161 -12.73 13.45 4.45
CA ALA A 161 -11.68 14.16 5.16
C ALA A 161 -12.16 15.58 5.57
N VAL A 162 -11.71 16.02 6.74
CA VAL A 162 -11.82 17.42 7.14
C VAL A 162 -10.58 18.16 6.66
N LYS A 163 -10.74 19.44 6.35
CA LYS A 163 -9.62 20.31 5.97
C LYS A 163 -8.61 20.42 7.11
N GLY A 164 -7.36 20.34 6.75
CA GLY A 164 -6.25 20.50 7.68
C GLY A 164 -5.10 19.54 7.41
N LYS A 165 -4.16 19.54 8.33
CA LYS A 165 -2.90 18.81 8.24
C LYS A 165 -3.04 17.41 8.82
N TYR A 166 -2.71 16.42 8.03
CA TYR A 166 -2.58 15.03 8.44
C TYR A 166 -1.10 14.69 8.60
N LYS A 167 -0.75 14.11 9.73
CA LYS A 167 0.62 13.65 10.01
C LYS A 167 0.68 12.14 9.84
N VAL A 168 1.71 11.66 9.16
CA VAL A 168 1.96 10.23 8.96
C VAL A 168 3.27 9.85 9.61
N GLN A 169 3.23 8.84 10.44
CA GLN A 169 4.38 8.28 11.13
C GLN A 169 4.44 6.77 10.89
N VAL A 170 5.62 6.22 11.01
CA VAL A 170 5.85 4.77 11.01
C VAL A 170 6.63 4.42 12.26
N ASP A 171 6.13 3.43 12.99
CA ASP A 171 6.85 2.80 14.09
C ASP A 171 7.53 1.54 13.56
N TYR A 172 8.83 1.46 13.72
CA TYR A 172 9.58 0.22 13.50
C TYR A 172 9.67 -0.54 14.82
N PHE A 173 8.66 -1.34 15.13
CA PHE A 173 8.59 -2.07 16.39
C PHE A 173 9.71 -3.10 16.53
N GLY A 174 10.07 -3.80 15.46
CA GLY A 174 11.19 -4.75 15.52
C GLY A 174 11.24 -5.78 14.41
N THR A 175 12.14 -6.75 14.61
CA THR A 175 12.22 -7.96 13.80
C THR A 175 11.96 -9.17 14.69
N SER A 176 11.24 -10.16 14.16
CA SER A 176 11.02 -11.44 14.85
C SER A 176 12.30 -12.28 15.02
N SER A 177 13.35 -11.98 14.26
CA SER A 177 14.67 -12.58 14.38
C SER A 177 15.59 -11.71 15.23
N GLN A 178 15.79 -12.07 16.48
CA GLN A 178 16.55 -11.30 17.50
C GLN A 178 18.05 -11.06 17.19
N LYS A 179 18.59 -11.45 16.05
CA LYS A 179 20.04 -11.49 15.87
C LYS A 179 20.68 -10.36 15.08
N GLN A 180 19.96 -9.58 14.27
CA GLN A 180 20.51 -8.40 13.61
C GLN A 180 19.38 -7.48 13.14
N LEU A 181 19.43 -6.23 13.58
CA LEU A 181 18.62 -5.15 13.00
C LEU A 181 19.11 -4.93 11.55
N MET A 182 18.32 -5.35 10.60
CA MET A 182 18.62 -5.09 9.19
C MET A 182 17.98 -3.78 8.78
N PRO A 183 18.68 -2.95 7.99
CA PRO A 183 18.07 -1.75 7.44
C PRO A 183 16.86 -2.12 6.59
N VAL A 184 15.72 -1.48 6.86
CA VAL A 184 14.48 -1.67 6.13
C VAL A 184 14.16 -0.44 5.31
N SER A 185 13.75 -0.63 4.07
CA SER A 185 13.30 0.47 3.22
C SER A 185 11.79 0.45 3.11
N LEU A 186 11.19 1.56 3.45
CA LEU A 186 9.76 1.80 3.43
C LEU A 186 9.38 2.52 2.14
N ARG A 187 8.24 2.17 1.58
CA ARG A 187 7.54 2.93 0.56
C ARG A 187 6.21 3.38 1.12
N ILE A 188 5.98 4.66 1.17
CA ILE A 188 4.74 5.26 1.61
C ILE A 188 4.11 6.01 0.43
N ILE A 189 2.85 5.72 0.14
CA ILE A 189 2.10 6.40 -0.91
C ILE A 189 0.90 7.09 -0.27
N PHE A 190 0.81 8.40 -0.51
CA PHE A 190 -0.29 9.26 -0.08
C PHE A 190 -1.20 9.52 -1.27
N TYR A 191 -2.49 9.29 -1.10
CA TYR A 191 -3.48 9.61 -2.11
C TYR A 191 -4.51 10.59 -1.56
N THR A 192 -4.88 11.57 -2.38
CA THR A 192 -6.08 12.38 -2.17
C THR A 192 -7.08 12.13 -3.30
N HIS A 193 -8.38 12.22 -2.99
CA HIS A 193 -9.47 11.92 -3.93
C HIS A 193 -9.33 10.56 -4.60
N TYR A 194 -8.93 9.56 -3.82
CA TYR A 194 -8.64 8.22 -4.31
C TYR A 194 -9.86 7.56 -4.97
N GLY A 195 -9.64 6.90 -6.11
CA GLY A 195 -10.69 6.26 -6.90
C GLY A 195 -11.56 7.25 -7.71
N THR A 196 -11.11 8.50 -7.86
CA THR A 196 -11.77 9.52 -8.69
C THR A 196 -10.85 10.01 -9.82
N PRO A 197 -11.40 10.71 -10.85
CA PRO A 197 -10.56 11.34 -11.87
C PRO A 197 -9.61 12.43 -11.31
N GLN A 198 -9.90 12.97 -10.12
CA GLN A 198 -9.10 14.01 -9.44
C GLN A 198 -8.03 13.41 -8.53
N GLN A 199 -7.88 12.09 -8.50
CA GLN A 199 -6.88 11.43 -7.67
C GLN A 199 -5.49 12.02 -7.88
N LYS A 200 -4.88 12.43 -6.77
CA LYS A 200 -3.47 12.83 -6.71
C LYS A 200 -2.69 11.81 -5.88
N GLN A 201 -1.43 11.69 -6.18
CA GLN A 201 -0.52 10.75 -5.51
C GLN A 201 0.80 11.44 -5.22
N GLN A 202 1.29 11.24 -4.01
CA GLN A 202 2.66 11.55 -3.59
C GLN A 202 3.29 10.27 -3.03
N GLU A 203 4.57 10.09 -3.28
CA GLU A 203 5.31 8.92 -2.83
C GLU A 203 6.58 9.36 -2.12
N THR A 204 6.88 8.73 -1.01
CA THR A 204 8.17 8.86 -0.34
C THR A 204 8.77 7.49 -0.05
N THR A 205 10.10 7.42 -0.05
CA THR A 205 10.83 6.22 0.34
C THR A 205 11.80 6.59 1.45
N VAL A 206 11.71 5.88 2.56
CA VAL A 206 12.56 6.10 3.73
C VAL A 206 13.34 4.82 4.02
N ARG A 207 14.60 4.96 4.46
CA ARG A 207 15.42 3.84 4.92
C ARG A 207 15.61 3.96 6.42
N LEU A 208 15.16 2.96 7.16
CA LEU A 208 15.36 2.83 8.60
C LEU A 208 16.56 1.96 8.87
N SER A 209 17.41 2.40 9.78
CA SER A 209 18.61 1.66 10.18
C SER A 209 18.47 1.00 11.56
N ASN A 210 17.53 1.49 12.37
CA ASN A 210 17.35 1.05 13.77
C ASN A 210 15.88 0.68 14.02
N ALA A 211 15.65 -0.36 14.81
CA ALA A 211 14.33 -0.67 15.36
C ALA A 211 14.01 0.21 16.58
N LYS A 212 12.72 0.23 16.97
CA LYS A 212 12.16 1.02 18.09
C LYS A 212 12.26 2.52 17.84
N GLU A 213 12.02 2.94 16.63
CA GLU A 213 12.06 4.34 16.24
C GLU A 213 10.75 4.72 15.56
N VAL A 214 10.01 5.63 16.18
CA VAL A 214 8.86 6.27 15.54
C VAL A 214 9.38 7.44 14.71
N ILE A 215 9.19 7.38 13.42
CA ILE A 215 9.61 8.44 12.51
C ILE A 215 8.41 9.13 11.86
N GLU A 216 8.47 10.45 11.78
CA GLU A 216 7.54 11.20 10.93
C GLU A 216 8.00 11.08 9.48
N VAL A 217 7.19 10.44 8.64
CA VAL A 217 7.50 10.21 7.22
C VAL A 217 6.92 11.29 6.32
N GLY A 218 6.04 12.11 6.84
CA GLY A 218 5.53 13.27 6.15
C GLY A 218 4.20 13.78 6.67
N THR A 219 3.83 14.95 6.16
CA THR A 219 2.53 15.55 6.39
C THR A 219 1.92 15.93 5.05
N PHE A 220 0.60 15.88 4.97
CA PHE A 220 -0.14 16.38 3.82
C PHE A 220 -1.35 17.20 4.27
N GLU A 221 -1.79 18.12 3.42
CA GLU A 221 -2.99 18.92 3.63
C GLU A 221 -4.12 18.44 2.71
N PHE A 222 -5.31 18.39 3.27
CA PHE A 222 -6.55 18.10 2.54
C PHE A 222 -7.51 19.30 2.58
#